data_174d9f5123143a6254656ee5cc00b550
#
_entry.id   174d9f5123143a6254656ee5cc00b550
#
_cell.length_a   1.000
_cell.length_b   1.000
_cell.length_c   1.000
_cell.angle_alpha   90.00
_cell.angle_beta   90.00
_cell.angle_gamma   90.00
#
_symmetry.space_group_name_H-M   'P 1'
#
loop_
_entity.id
_entity.type
_entity.pdbx_description
1 polymer ?
#
loop_
_entity_poly.entity_id
_entity_poly.type
_entity_poly.pdbx_seq_one_letter_code
_entity_poly.pdbx_strand_id
1 'polypeptide(L)'
;MQKAISLLLSLLMLLACIPALAEAPAEPVDYAGQLRLNMDSETKKAEVTVKTFVDGDTTHFHVSEAIVESGVLKAHYLAVNTPETTGKIEEYGKKAAAFTREKLTGAVSIIVESDDHQWNLDSTGDRHLVWVWYKPDDSSEYRCLNLELLQNGLCKANSTANNRYGSICSNALEQARQLKLNVYSGQKDPDFHYGEAVEMTLKELRTNLSAYNGMKVAFNGVVTMNNNNSVFVEAYDPETDMYYGMSVYYGYGLSGAGLGILSVGNEVRIVGTLQYYEAGGTWQVSGLTYRMMKPKDPGNIQKLSEGHSPAYVLTSPAVFANGKVTVKGEESESIYSYAELAMSTSIEMKDLKVKHVYTTDNEDSSSDGAMTLTCESEGVTILVRTAVLMDDAGKLVTEDAFYGKMIDVRGVVDFYDGIHQIKVLTMKNINIHE
;
A
#
# COMPACT_ATOMS: atom_id res chain seq x y z
N MET A 1 -3.56 -75.97 -34.95
CA MET A 1 -2.89 -75.37 -33.77
C MET A 1 -2.41 -73.96 -34.04
N GLN A 2 -1.72 -73.62 -35.14
CA GLN A 2 -1.20 -72.25 -35.42
C GLN A 2 -2.27 -71.15 -35.53
N LYS A 3 -3.46 -71.47 -36.11
CA LYS A 3 -4.56 -70.46 -36.21
C LYS A 3 -5.24 -70.13 -34.86
N ALA A 4 -5.25 -71.07 -33.91
CA ALA A 4 -5.83 -70.87 -32.58
C ALA A 4 -4.88 -70.07 -31.69
N ILE A 5 -3.56 -70.23 -31.85
CA ILE A 5 -2.56 -69.46 -31.13
C ILE A 5 -2.52 -68.00 -31.62
N SER A 6 -2.69 -67.77 -32.93
CA SER A 6 -2.72 -66.40 -33.50
C SER A 6 -3.97 -65.63 -33.02
N LEU A 7 -5.13 -66.29 -32.87
CA LEU A 7 -6.33 -65.64 -32.35
C LEU A 7 -6.22 -65.32 -30.86
N LEU A 8 -5.54 -66.19 -30.08
CA LEU A 8 -5.33 -65.94 -28.64
C LEU A 8 -4.34 -64.80 -28.41
N LEU A 9 -3.28 -64.65 -29.24
CA LEU A 9 -2.36 -63.55 -29.16
C LEU A 9 -3.01 -62.20 -29.55
N SER A 10 -3.89 -62.20 -30.57
CA SER A 10 -4.60 -60.99 -30.97
C SER A 10 -5.63 -60.56 -29.92
N LEU A 11 -6.26 -61.47 -29.22
CA LEU A 11 -7.21 -61.17 -28.11
C LEU A 11 -6.44 -60.68 -26.87
N LEU A 12 -5.22 -61.19 -26.59
CA LEU A 12 -4.41 -60.67 -25.50
C LEU A 12 -3.83 -59.27 -25.78
N MET A 13 -3.54 -58.91 -27.05
CA MET A 13 -3.16 -57.54 -27.41
C MET A 13 -4.30 -56.53 -27.39
N LEU A 14 -5.54 -56.96 -27.59
CA LEU A 14 -6.71 -56.07 -27.45
C LEU A 14 -7.03 -55.77 -25.96
N LEU A 15 -6.72 -56.66 -25.03
CA LEU A 15 -6.89 -56.39 -23.60
C LEU A 15 -5.81 -55.48 -23.03
N ALA A 16 -4.66 -55.31 -23.70
CA ALA A 16 -3.61 -54.40 -23.26
C ALA A 16 -3.79 -52.93 -23.64
N CYS A 17 -4.86 -52.61 -24.40
CA CYS A 17 -5.24 -51.25 -24.80
C CYS A 17 -6.51 -50.75 -24.08
N ILE A 18 -6.72 -51.15 -22.81
CA ILE A 18 -7.67 -50.45 -21.96
C ILE A 18 -6.89 -49.16 -21.60
N PRO A 19 -7.33 -47.95 -22.09
CA PRO A 19 -6.76 -46.71 -21.57
C PRO A 19 -7.00 -46.77 -20.06
N ALA A 20 -5.93 -46.66 -19.27
CA ALA A 20 -6.07 -46.41 -17.85
C ALA A 20 -7.10 -45.24 -17.77
N LEU A 21 -8.27 -45.50 -17.25
CA LEU A 21 -9.17 -44.40 -16.87
C LEU A 21 -8.35 -43.55 -15.93
N ALA A 22 -7.86 -42.40 -16.43
CA ALA A 22 -7.31 -41.39 -15.56
C ALA A 22 -8.36 -41.15 -14.51
N GLU A 23 -8.07 -41.50 -13.27
CA GLU A 23 -8.93 -41.12 -12.15
C GLU A 23 -9.29 -39.65 -12.34
N ALA A 24 -10.58 -39.35 -12.36
CA ALA A 24 -11.01 -37.95 -12.35
C ALA A 24 -10.27 -37.25 -11.22
N PRO A 25 -9.71 -36.07 -11.45
CA PRO A 25 -8.99 -35.36 -10.41
C PRO A 25 -9.91 -35.29 -9.20
N ALA A 26 -9.42 -35.79 -8.05
CA ALA A 26 -10.17 -35.74 -6.80
C ALA A 26 -10.60 -34.30 -6.57
N GLU A 27 -11.86 -34.10 -6.17
CA GLU A 27 -12.38 -32.76 -5.82
C GLU A 27 -11.43 -32.10 -4.80
N PRO A 28 -11.10 -30.81 -4.97
CA PRO A 28 -10.21 -30.13 -4.04
C PRO A 28 -10.75 -30.17 -2.62
N VAL A 29 -9.92 -30.52 -1.66
CA VAL A 29 -10.28 -30.55 -0.25
C VAL A 29 -10.40 -29.13 0.27
N ASP A 30 -11.51 -28.79 0.91
CA ASP A 30 -11.68 -27.52 1.62
C ASP A 30 -11.10 -27.63 3.04
N TYR A 31 -9.80 -27.41 3.17
CA TYR A 31 -9.09 -27.47 4.45
C TYR A 31 -9.55 -26.39 5.42
N ALA A 32 -9.86 -25.19 4.94
CA ALA A 32 -10.39 -24.12 5.79
C ALA A 32 -11.78 -24.45 6.35
N GLY A 33 -12.59 -25.21 5.59
CA GLY A 33 -13.87 -25.72 6.04
C GLY A 33 -13.77 -26.90 7.01
N GLN A 34 -12.64 -27.60 7.06
CA GLN A 34 -12.40 -28.71 8.00
C GLN A 34 -11.87 -28.24 9.35
N LEU A 35 -11.08 -27.16 9.36
CA LEU A 35 -10.55 -26.59 10.59
C LEU A 35 -11.65 -25.84 11.36
N ARG A 36 -11.69 -26.02 12.67
CA ARG A 36 -12.66 -25.35 13.55
C ARG A 36 -11.96 -24.47 14.57
N LEU A 37 -12.45 -23.25 14.72
CA LEU A 37 -12.04 -22.35 15.78
C LEU A 37 -12.47 -22.96 17.13
N ASN A 38 -11.51 -23.21 17.99
CA ASN A 38 -11.77 -23.66 19.36
C ASN A 38 -11.75 -22.47 20.31
N MET A 39 -12.93 -21.97 20.70
CA MET A 39 -13.06 -20.84 21.63
C MET A 39 -12.55 -21.16 23.03
N ASP A 40 -12.52 -22.42 23.43
CA ASP A 40 -12.11 -22.89 24.77
C ASP A 40 -10.60 -23.18 24.87
N SER A 41 -9.85 -23.02 23.77
CA SER A 41 -8.39 -23.22 23.80
C SER A 41 -7.69 -22.10 24.58
N GLU A 42 -6.50 -22.39 25.12
CA GLU A 42 -5.70 -21.44 25.92
C GLU A 42 -5.08 -20.30 25.08
N THR A 43 -5.23 -20.31 23.76
CA THR A 43 -4.76 -19.24 22.88
C THR A 43 -5.48 -17.93 23.17
N LYS A 44 -4.78 -16.80 22.93
CA LYS A 44 -5.41 -15.50 22.99
C LYS A 44 -6.31 -15.28 21.80
N LYS A 45 -7.49 -14.71 22.03
CA LYS A 45 -8.48 -14.41 21.00
C LYS A 45 -9.06 -13.03 21.23
N ALA A 46 -9.37 -12.34 20.13
CA ALA A 46 -10.07 -11.06 20.17
C ALA A 46 -11.04 -10.97 19.02
N GLU A 47 -12.24 -10.52 19.30
CA GLU A 47 -13.15 -10.04 18.25
C GLU A 47 -12.68 -8.66 17.80
N VAL A 48 -12.65 -8.45 16.48
CA VAL A 48 -12.05 -7.25 15.87
C VAL A 48 -12.89 -6.76 14.69
N THR A 49 -12.67 -5.51 14.30
CA THR A 49 -13.18 -4.96 13.04
C THR A 49 -12.04 -4.45 12.20
N VAL A 50 -12.19 -4.48 10.88
CA VAL A 50 -11.15 -3.99 9.98
C VAL A 50 -10.99 -2.49 10.11
N LYS A 51 -9.75 -2.03 10.32
CA LYS A 51 -9.35 -0.63 10.23
C LYS A 51 -8.78 -0.32 8.84
N THR A 52 -7.80 -1.11 8.39
CA THR A 52 -7.08 -0.87 7.13
C THR A 52 -6.55 -2.17 6.56
N PHE A 53 -6.78 -2.41 5.29
CA PHE A 53 -6.10 -3.45 4.53
C PHE A 53 -4.74 -2.94 4.06
N VAL A 54 -3.67 -3.70 4.26
CA VAL A 54 -2.32 -3.36 3.79
C VAL A 54 -1.97 -4.17 2.55
N ASP A 55 -2.03 -5.51 2.66
CA ASP A 55 -1.85 -6.47 1.56
C ASP A 55 -2.62 -7.78 1.84
N GLY A 56 -2.22 -8.88 1.21
CA GLY A 56 -2.96 -10.15 1.33
C GLY A 56 -2.83 -10.83 2.68
N ASP A 57 -1.73 -10.64 3.41
CA ASP A 57 -1.46 -11.24 4.73
C ASP A 57 -1.24 -10.23 5.85
N THR A 58 -1.53 -8.99 5.60
CA THR A 58 -1.38 -7.91 6.58
C THR A 58 -2.62 -7.02 6.61
N THR A 59 -3.27 -6.95 7.77
CA THR A 59 -4.45 -6.11 8.02
C THR A 59 -4.34 -5.44 9.38
N HIS A 60 -4.68 -4.17 9.47
CA HIS A 60 -4.83 -3.49 10.75
C HIS A 60 -6.27 -3.61 11.22
N PHE A 61 -6.46 -4.00 12.46
CA PHE A 61 -7.77 -4.17 13.09
C PHE A 61 -7.96 -3.21 14.25
N HIS A 62 -9.18 -2.76 14.44
CA HIS A 62 -9.59 -2.17 15.71
C HIS A 62 -9.75 -3.29 16.74
N VAL A 63 -9.18 -3.11 17.90
CA VAL A 63 -9.19 -4.06 19.02
C VAL A 63 -9.39 -3.29 20.34
N SER A 64 -9.74 -3.99 21.41
CA SER A 64 -9.82 -3.38 22.75
C SER A 64 -8.44 -2.88 23.20
N GLU A 65 -8.38 -1.68 23.78
CA GLU A 65 -7.16 -1.10 24.39
C GLU A 65 -6.58 -1.98 25.51
N ALA A 66 -7.38 -2.87 26.10
CA ALA A 66 -6.88 -3.88 27.05
C ALA A 66 -5.97 -4.94 26.40
N ILE A 67 -5.97 -5.05 25.06
CA ILE A 67 -5.14 -6.00 24.29
C ILE A 67 -3.96 -5.28 23.66
N VAL A 68 -4.22 -4.15 23.00
CA VAL A 68 -3.20 -3.26 22.42
C VAL A 68 -3.56 -1.84 22.81
N GLU A 69 -2.69 -1.15 23.54
CA GLU A 69 -2.92 0.18 24.13
C GLU A 69 -3.38 1.23 23.10
N SER A 70 -2.86 1.17 21.89
CA SER A 70 -3.28 2.05 20.77
C SER A 70 -4.68 1.76 20.21
N GLY A 71 -5.36 0.71 20.68
CA GLY A 71 -6.64 0.24 20.12
C GLY A 71 -6.51 -0.32 18.69
N VAL A 72 -5.28 -0.50 18.17
CA VAL A 72 -5.02 -0.97 16.82
C VAL A 72 -4.05 -2.15 16.83
N LEU A 73 -4.51 -3.32 16.42
CA LEU A 73 -3.69 -4.50 16.24
C LEU A 73 -3.24 -4.56 14.78
N LYS A 74 -1.94 -4.40 14.54
CA LYS A 74 -1.33 -4.62 13.22
C LYS A 74 -1.10 -6.12 13.07
N ALA A 75 -1.93 -6.78 12.30
CA ALA A 75 -1.89 -8.23 12.12
C ALA A 75 -0.98 -8.61 10.95
N HIS A 76 -0.08 -9.58 11.18
CA HIS A 76 0.63 -10.32 10.15
C HIS A 76 0.21 -11.78 10.26
N TYR A 77 -0.27 -12.36 9.17
CA TYR A 77 -0.94 -13.66 9.21
C TYR A 77 0.07 -14.80 9.31
N LEU A 78 -0.13 -15.69 10.26
CA LEU A 78 0.70 -16.87 10.46
C LEU A 78 0.66 -17.83 9.27
N ALA A 79 1.74 -18.54 9.03
CA ALA A 79 1.91 -19.61 8.03
C ALA A 79 1.90 -19.17 6.56
N VAL A 80 1.65 -17.91 6.26
CA VAL A 80 1.50 -17.37 4.90
C VAL A 80 2.48 -16.23 4.66
N ASN A 81 2.82 -16.02 3.38
CA ASN A 81 3.53 -14.85 2.88
C ASN A 81 2.96 -14.56 1.49
N THR A 82 2.03 -13.63 1.41
CA THR A 82 1.45 -13.24 0.14
C THR A 82 2.44 -12.43 -0.70
N PRO A 83 2.32 -12.44 -2.03
CA PRO A 83 3.11 -11.52 -2.84
C PRO A 83 2.75 -10.07 -2.50
N GLU A 84 3.77 -9.21 -2.48
CA GLU A 84 3.66 -7.81 -2.07
C GLU A 84 2.82 -6.97 -3.02
N THR A 85 2.02 -6.06 -2.47
CA THR A 85 1.26 -5.03 -3.21
C THR A 85 1.80 -3.63 -2.97
N THR A 86 2.72 -3.46 -2.02
CA THR A 86 3.35 -2.18 -1.67
C THR A 86 4.87 -2.29 -1.78
N GLY A 87 5.55 -1.18 -2.09
CA GLY A 87 7.01 -1.20 -2.28
C GLY A 87 7.39 -1.99 -3.53
N LYS A 88 7.78 -3.24 -3.39
CA LYS A 88 8.03 -4.15 -4.51
C LYS A 88 6.74 -4.87 -4.89
N ILE A 89 6.10 -4.44 -5.99
CA ILE A 89 4.90 -5.11 -6.49
C ILE A 89 5.27 -6.47 -7.07
N GLU A 90 4.57 -7.51 -6.64
CA GLU A 90 4.79 -8.89 -7.09
C GLU A 90 3.56 -9.47 -7.82
N GLU A 91 3.80 -10.44 -8.70
CA GLU A 91 2.74 -11.20 -9.39
C GLU A 91 1.79 -11.84 -8.36
N TYR A 92 0.49 -11.83 -8.64
CA TYR A 92 -0.58 -12.32 -7.75
C TYR A 92 -0.77 -11.53 -6.44
N GLY A 93 0.00 -10.48 -6.16
CA GLY A 93 -0.18 -9.65 -4.97
C GLY A 93 -1.56 -8.99 -4.93
N LYS A 94 -1.97 -8.33 -6.02
CA LYS A 94 -3.31 -7.75 -6.13
C LYS A 94 -4.41 -8.77 -5.89
N LYS A 95 -4.28 -9.98 -6.44
CA LYS A 95 -5.27 -11.05 -6.28
C LYS A 95 -5.35 -11.54 -4.84
N ALA A 96 -4.22 -11.69 -4.15
CA ALA A 96 -4.18 -12.06 -2.74
C ALA A 96 -4.82 -10.97 -1.86
N ALA A 97 -4.47 -9.70 -2.09
CA ALA A 97 -5.05 -8.57 -1.35
C ALA A 97 -6.57 -8.44 -1.58
N ALA A 98 -7.03 -8.59 -2.84
CA ALA A 98 -8.44 -8.56 -3.18
C ALA A 98 -9.22 -9.71 -2.52
N PHE A 99 -8.63 -10.91 -2.46
CA PHE A 99 -9.21 -12.07 -1.78
C PHE A 99 -9.40 -11.81 -0.28
N THR A 100 -8.37 -11.35 0.41
CA THR A 100 -8.44 -10.99 1.84
C THR A 100 -9.50 -9.92 2.08
N ARG A 101 -9.52 -8.88 1.25
CA ARG A 101 -10.52 -7.81 1.34
C ARG A 101 -11.94 -8.34 1.17
N GLU A 102 -12.21 -9.13 0.14
CA GLU A 102 -13.52 -9.72 -0.12
C GLU A 102 -14.03 -10.49 1.10
N LYS A 103 -13.18 -11.38 1.67
CA LYS A 103 -13.56 -12.22 2.81
C LYS A 103 -13.87 -11.41 4.07
N LEU A 104 -13.03 -10.42 4.39
CA LEU A 104 -13.17 -9.66 5.63
C LEU A 104 -14.21 -8.54 5.52
N THR A 105 -14.42 -7.93 4.34
CA THR A 105 -15.46 -6.91 4.15
C THR A 105 -16.86 -7.52 4.24
N GLY A 106 -17.04 -8.74 3.75
CA GLY A 106 -18.33 -9.45 3.80
C GLY A 106 -18.59 -10.20 5.11
N ALA A 107 -17.65 -10.19 6.06
CA ALA A 107 -17.76 -10.97 7.29
C ALA A 107 -18.70 -10.31 8.32
N VAL A 108 -19.57 -11.09 8.92
CA VAL A 108 -20.43 -10.65 10.04
C VAL A 108 -19.70 -10.67 11.38
N SER A 109 -18.61 -11.42 11.49
CA SER A 109 -17.72 -11.45 12.65
C SER A 109 -16.31 -11.85 12.24
N ILE A 110 -15.31 -11.21 12.89
CA ILE A 110 -13.90 -11.50 12.67
C ILE A 110 -13.24 -11.72 14.04
N ILE A 111 -12.48 -12.81 14.17
CA ILE A 111 -11.69 -13.13 15.36
C ILE A 111 -10.22 -13.27 14.94
N VAL A 112 -9.33 -12.60 15.65
CA VAL A 112 -7.89 -12.88 15.58
C VAL A 112 -7.50 -13.80 16.73
N GLU A 113 -6.64 -14.78 16.45
CA GLU A 113 -6.18 -15.78 17.43
C GLU A 113 -4.65 -15.87 17.39
N SER A 114 -4.00 -15.90 18.55
CA SER A 114 -2.56 -16.17 18.65
C SER A 114 -2.25 -17.66 18.39
N ASP A 115 -1.00 -17.99 18.11
CA ASP A 115 -0.58 -19.39 17.93
C ASP A 115 -0.51 -20.16 19.26
N ASP A 116 -0.21 -19.45 20.33
CA ASP A 116 -0.08 -19.96 21.72
C ASP A 116 -0.86 -19.06 22.71
N HIS A 117 -0.48 -19.09 23.98
CA HIS A 117 -1.10 -18.30 25.04
C HIS A 117 -0.64 -16.83 25.08
N GLN A 118 0.15 -16.34 24.09
CA GLN A 118 0.71 -14.98 24.05
C GLN A 118 0.42 -14.30 22.71
N TRP A 119 0.37 -12.97 22.73
CA TRP A 119 0.41 -12.16 21.51
C TRP A 119 1.85 -11.97 21.07
N ASN A 120 2.32 -12.84 20.18
CA ASN A 120 3.68 -12.80 19.64
C ASN A 120 3.79 -11.75 18.53
N LEU A 121 4.92 -11.03 18.52
CA LEU A 121 5.25 -10.09 17.45
C LEU A 121 6.12 -10.78 16.40
N ASP A 122 6.08 -10.26 15.17
CA ASP A 122 6.97 -10.67 14.12
C ASP A 122 8.40 -10.14 14.33
N SER A 123 9.31 -10.45 13.43
CA SER A 123 10.73 -10.05 13.53
C SER A 123 10.96 -8.53 13.45
N THR A 124 9.97 -7.75 13.03
CA THR A 124 10.04 -6.28 13.04
C THR A 124 9.73 -5.69 14.41
N GLY A 125 9.06 -6.46 15.27
CA GLY A 125 8.63 -6.03 16.60
C GLY A 125 7.39 -5.14 16.60
N ASP A 126 6.71 -4.99 15.45
CA ASP A 126 5.59 -4.03 15.28
C ASP A 126 4.26 -4.71 14.93
N ARG A 127 4.29 -5.92 14.37
CA ARG A 127 3.08 -6.63 13.92
C ARG A 127 2.84 -7.90 14.72
N HIS A 128 1.59 -8.14 15.10
CA HIS A 128 1.18 -9.35 15.80
C HIS A 128 1.01 -10.52 14.84
N LEU A 129 1.60 -11.65 15.17
CA LEU A 129 1.45 -12.90 14.42
C LEU A 129 0.14 -13.59 14.82
N VAL A 130 -0.80 -13.69 13.87
CA VAL A 130 -2.16 -14.14 14.17
C VAL A 130 -2.73 -15.12 13.13
N TRP A 131 -3.65 -15.95 13.58
CA TRP A 131 -4.65 -16.61 12.77
C TRP A 131 -5.86 -15.69 12.66
N VAL A 132 -6.37 -15.50 11.44
CA VAL A 132 -7.56 -14.68 11.19
C VAL A 132 -8.71 -15.59 10.83
N TRP A 133 -9.75 -15.53 11.65
CA TRP A 133 -10.99 -16.26 11.50
C TRP A 133 -12.10 -15.30 11.14
N TYR A 134 -12.88 -15.63 10.13
CA TYR A 134 -14.03 -14.83 9.74
C TYR A 134 -15.27 -15.68 9.60
N LYS A 135 -16.43 -15.08 9.83
CA LYS A 135 -17.74 -15.69 9.69
C LYS A 135 -18.47 -15.04 8.51
N PRO A 136 -18.75 -15.78 7.42
CA PRO A 136 -19.38 -15.20 6.23
C PRO A 136 -20.79 -14.68 6.47
N ASP A 137 -21.57 -15.39 7.30
CA ASP A 137 -22.94 -15.07 7.68
C ASP A 137 -23.26 -15.67 9.06
N ASP A 138 -24.43 -15.29 9.63
CA ASP A 138 -24.81 -15.72 10.99
C ASP A 138 -25.00 -17.23 11.13
N SER A 139 -25.29 -17.94 10.04
CA SER A 139 -25.52 -19.40 10.04
C SER A 139 -24.26 -20.21 9.78
N SER A 140 -23.20 -19.58 9.30
CA SER A 140 -21.94 -20.23 8.93
C SER A 140 -21.02 -20.43 10.13
N GLU A 141 -20.14 -21.44 10.05
CA GLU A 141 -19.00 -21.60 10.96
C GLU A 141 -17.88 -20.63 10.61
N TYR A 142 -16.98 -20.34 11.56
CA TYR A 142 -15.78 -19.59 11.31
C TYR A 142 -14.86 -20.32 10.34
N ARG A 143 -14.28 -19.57 9.40
CA ARG A 143 -13.29 -20.04 8.44
C ARG A 143 -11.95 -19.38 8.70
N CYS A 144 -10.88 -20.15 8.57
CA CYS A 144 -9.51 -19.64 8.74
C CYS A 144 -9.01 -19.03 7.43
N LEU A 145 -8.87 -17.70 7.39
CA LEU A 145 -8.42 -16.97 6.19
C LEU A 145 -6.98 -17.34 5.80
N ASN A 146 -6.09 -17.53 6.78
CA ASN A 146 -4.71 -17.98 6.52
C ASN A 146 -4.70 -19.28 5.70
N LEU A 147 -5.58 -20.22 6.09
CA LEU A 147 -5.69 -21.52 5.42
C LEU A 147 -6.32 -21.39 4.03
N GLU A 148 -7.27 -20.48 3.86
CA GLU A 148 -7.84 -20.19 2.54
C GLU A 148 -6.81 -19.60 1.58
N LEU A 149 -5.94 -18.71 2.05
CA LEU A 149 -4.83 -18.19 1.24
C LEU A 149 -3.88 -19.32 0.79
N LEU A 150 -3.57 -20.26 1.68
CA LEU A 150 -2.74 -21.44 1.36
C LEU A 150 -3.42 -22.35 0.33
N GLN A 151 -4.66 -22.78 0.59
CA GLN A 151 -5.36 -23.74 -0.28
C GLN A 151 -5.69 -23.19 -1.66
N ASN A 152 -5.80 -21.86 -1.80
CA ASN A 152 -5.98 -21.18 -3.08
C ASN A 152 -4.66 -20.82 -3.77
N GLY A 153 -3.50 -21.13 -3.18
CA GLY A 153 -2.20 -20.83 -3.76
C GLY A 153 -1.95 -19.33 -3.92
N LEU A 154 -2.50 -18.48 -3.04
CA LEU A 154 -2.36 -17.03 -3.06
C LEU A 154 -1.19 -16.52 -2.21
N CYS A 155 -0.39 -17.42 -1.66
CA CYS A 155 0.78 -17.11 -0.83
C CYS A 155 1.88 -18.14 -1.01
N LYS A 156 3.09 -17.74 -0.62
CA LYS A 156 4.23 -18.65 -0.42
C LYS A 156 4.21 -19.17 1.02
N ALA A 157 4.88 -20.30 1.26
CA ALA A 157 5.06 -20.83 2.61
C ALA A 157 5.91 -19.87 3.45
N ASN A 158 5.48 -19.63 4.69
CA ASN A 158 6.26 -18.92 5.70
C ASN A 158 6.11 -19.64 7.05
N SER A 159 7.13 -20.42 7.42
CA SER A 159 7.11 -21.28 8.63
C SER A 159 5.84 -22.13 8.74
N THR A 160 5.29 -22.55 7.60
CA THR A 160 3.94 -23.11 7.45
C THR A 160 3.74 -24.38 8.27
N ALA A 161 4.78 -25.18 8.48
CA ALA A 161 4.73 -26.40 9.30
C ALA A 161 5.00 -26.17 10.80
N ASN A 162 5.55 -25.03 11.18
CA ASN A 162 6.04 -24.75 12.53
C ASN A 162 5.06 -23.91 13.35
N ASN A 163 3.81 -24.36 13.42
CA ASN A 163 2.72 -23.71 14.14
C ASN A 163 1.69 -24.75 14.58
N ARG A 164 0.71 -24.36 15.40
CA ARG A 164 -0.31 -25.30 15.91
C ARG A 164 -1.15 -25.98 14.83
N TYR A 165 -1.30 -25.36 13.66
CA TYR A 165 -2.05 -25.90 12.52
C TYR A 165 -1.17 -26.40 11.37
N GLY A 166 0.14 -26.64 11.65
CA GLY A 166 1.15 -26.90 10.64
C GLY A 166 0.85 -28.06 9.69
N SER A 167 0.24 -29.15 10.17
CA SER A 167 -0.11 -30.28 9.33
C SER A 167 -1.18 -29.93 8.29
N ILE A 168 -2.27 -29.28 8.69
CA ILE A 168 -3.33 -28.91 7.77
C ILE A 168 -2.88 -27.79 6.82
N CYS A 169 -2.07 -26.84 7.30
CA CYS A 169 -1.47 -25.81 6.46
C CYS A 169 -0.57 -26.41 5.38
N SER A 170 0.27 -27.38 5.75
CA SER A 170 1.15 -28.09 4.80
C SER A 170 0.37 -28.84 3.73
N ASN A 171 -0.73 -29.52 4.11
CA ASN A 171 -1.60 -30.23 3.18
C ASN A 171 -2.30 -29.25 2.21
N ALA A 172 -2.82 -28.15 2.72
CA ALA A 172 -3.46 -27.11 1.91
C ALA A 172 -2.50 -26.52 0.87
N LEU A 173 -1.27 -26.21 1.30
CA LEU A 173 -0.21 -25.71 0.43
C LEU A 173 0.19 -26.73 -0.64
N GLU A 174 0.35 -27.99 -0.26
CA GLU A 174 0.72 -29.06 -1.20
C GLU A 174 -0.39 -29.28 -2.24
N GLN A 175 -1.65 -29.25 -1.84
CA GLN A 175 -2.78 -29.29 -2.77
C GLN A 175 -2.74 -28.12 -3.77
N ALA A 176 -2.48 -26.90 -3.31
CA ALA A 176 -2.38 -25.74 -4.19
C ALA A 176 -1.25 -25.88 -5.22
N ARG A 177 -0.13 -26.49 -4.83
CA ARG A 177 1.00 -26.81 -5.74
C ARG A 177 0.63 -27.87 -6.77
N GLN A 178 0.00 -28.96 -6.33
CA GLN A 178 -0.41 -30.06 -7.20
C GLN A 178 -1.46 -29.61 -8.22
N LEU A 179 -2.40 -28.79 -7.80
CA LEU A 179 -3.45 -28.20 -8.64
C LEU A 179 -2.95 -27.00 -9.45
N LYS A 180 -1.70 -26.56 -9.23
CA LYS A 180 -1.07 -25.42 -9.91
C LYS A 180 -1.90 -24.13 -9.81
N LEU A 181 -2.32 -23.78 -8.61
CA LEU A 181 -3.16 -22.61 -8.38
C LEU A 181 -2.33 -21.33 -8.26
N ASN A 182 -2.76 -20.26 -8.86
CA ASN A 182 -2.26 -18.90 -8.74
C ASN A 182 -0.72 -18.80 -8.72
N VAL A 183 -0.07 -18.49 -7.59
CA VAL A 183 1.41 -18.39 -7.44
C VAL A 183 2.13 -19.65 -7.92
N TYR A 184 1.48 -20.82 -7.87
CA TYR A 184 2.04 -22.11 -8.28
C TYR A 184 1.63 -22.53 -9.69
N SER A 185 0.86 -21.71 -10.41
CA SER A 185 0.32 -22.04 -11.74
C SER A 185 1.41 -22.14 -12.83
N GLY A 186 2.50 -21.41 -12.66
CA GLY A 186 3.49 -21.19 -13.73
C GLY A 186 2.97 -20.32 -14.86
N GLN A 187 1.77 -19.75 -14.72
CA GLN A 187 1.16 -18.81 -15.65
C GLN A 187 1.51 -17.38 -15.23
N LYS A 188 1.52 -16.46 -16.20
CA LYS A 188 1.59 -15.04 -15.91
C LYS A 188 0.31 -14.59 -15.21
N ASP A 189 0.46 -13.72 -14.21
CA ASP A 189 -0.67 -13.06 -13.59
C ASP A 189 -1.31 -12.05 -14.57
N PRO A 190 -2.59 -12.19 -14.94
CA PRO A 190 -3.23 -11.28 -15.89
C PRO A 190 -3.35 -9.85 -15.35
N ASP A 191 -3.33 -9.66 -14.03
CA ASP A 191 -3.47 -8.36 -13.37
C ASP A 191 -2.11 -7.69 -13.07
N PHE A 192 -1.00 -8.33 -13.46
CA PHE A 192 0.35 -7.80 -13.30
C PHE A 192 0.88 -7.24 -14.61
N HIS A 193 1.40 -6.02 -14.58
CA HIS A 193 1.96 -5.37 -15.76
C HIS A 193 3.39 -5.83 -16.04
N TYR A 194 3.60 -6.63 -17.09
CA TYR A 194 4.91 -7.15 -17.52
C TYR A 194 5.62 -6.26 -18.54
N GLY A 195 4.93 -5.25 -19.06
CA GLY A 195 5.44 -4.39 -20.11
C GLY A 195 6.50 -3.40 -19.66
N GLU A 196 7.02 -2.64 -20.61
CA GLU A 196 7.83 -1.47 -20.31
C GLU A 196 6.97 -0.39 -19.63
N ALA A 197 7.63 0.57 -18.97
CA ALA A 197 6.91 1.67 -18.37
C ALA A 197 6.24 2.54 -19.44
N VAL A 198 4.99 2.95 -19.17
CA VAL A 198 4.29 3.92 -20.00
C VAL A 198 4.86 5.30 -19.69
N GLU A 199 5.48 5.93 -20.70
CA GLU A 199 6.00 7.30 -20.57
C GLU A 199 4.85 8.28 -20.62
N MET A 200 4.79 9.21 -19.65
CA MET A 200 3.74 10.21 -19.58
C MET A 200 4.19 11.45 -18.81
N THR A 201 3.42 12.52 -18.93
CA THR A 201 3.58 13.71 -18.09
C THR A 201 2.92 13.51 -16.73
N LEU A 202 3.33 14.30 -15.73
CA LEU A 202 2.64 14.29 -14.42
C LEU A 202 1.18 14.77 -14.53
N LYS A 203 0.84 15.63 -15.50
CA LYS A 203 -0.54 16.01 -15.78
C LYS A 203 -1.36 14.81 -16.25
N GLU A 204 -0.89 14.08 -17.28
CA GLU A 204 -1.56 12.87 -17.78
C GLU A 204 -1.74 11.82 -16.68
N LEU A 205 -0.70 11.60 -15.86
CA LEU A 205 -0.78 10.67 -14.75
C LEU A 205 -1.83 11.12 -13.72
N ARG A 206 -1.79 12.38 -13.29
CA ARG A 206 -2.68 12.92 -12.26
C ARG A 206 -4.15 12.95 -12.69
N THR A 207 -4.43 13.16 -13.96
CA THR A 207 -5.80 13.19 -14.49
C THR A 207 -6.37 11.81 -14.84
N ASN A 208 -5.55 10.75 -14.82
CA ASN A 208 -5.95 9.39 -15.21
C ASN A 208 -5.54 8.31 -14.18
N LEU A 209 -5.44 8.65 -12.91
CA LEU A 209 -4.92 7.77 -11.83
C LEU A 209 -5.57 6.38 -11.83
N SER A 210 -6.90 6.31 -11.92
CA SER A 210 -7.63 5.04 -11.87
C SER A 210 -7.34 4.15 -13.08
N ALA A 211 -7.12 4.74 -14.26
CA ALA A 211 -6.82 4.00 -15.49
C ALA A 211 -5.43 3.35 -15.45
N TYR A 212 -4.48 3.99 -14.76
CA TYR A 212 -3.11 3.49 -14.64
C TYR A 212 -2.83 2.72 -13.35
N ASN A 213 -3.83 2.46 -12.53
CA ASN A 213 -3.66 1.73 -11.27
C ASN A 213 -3.05 0.34 -11.50
N GLY A 214 -1.88 0.10 -10.89
CA GLY A 214 -1.08 -1.11 -11.03
C GLY A 214 -0.26 -1.18 -12.30
N MET A 215 -0.25 -0.15 -13.12
CA MET A 215 0.60 -0.07 -14.30
C MET A 215 1.97 0.50 -13.96
N LYS A 216 2.97 0.06 -14.68
CA LYS A 216 4.31 0.63 -14.62
C LYS A 216 4.34 1.91 -15.45
N VAL A 217 4.67 3.02 -14.81
CA VAL A 217 4.70 4.36 -15.41
C VAL A 217 6.08 4.97 -15.32
N ALA A 218 6.40 5.90 -16.21
CA ALA A 218 7.60 6.71 -16.15
C ALA A 218 7.27 8.17 -16.43
N PHE A 219 7.85 9.08 -15.66
CA PHE A 219 7.68 10.52 -15.79
C PHE A 219 8.89 11.28 -15.28
N ASN A 220 9.02 12.53 -15.71
CA ASN A 220 10.07 13.44 -15.28
C ASN A 220 9.52 14.48 -14.31
N GLY A 221 10.36 14.98 -13.41
CA GLY A 221 10.04 16.11 -12.53
C GLY A 221 11.15 16.41 -11.53
N VAL A 222 10.96 17.48 -10.78
CA VAL A 222 11.89 17.95 -9.75
C VAL A 222 11.47 17.39 -8.39
N VAL A 223 12.42 16.83 -7.65
CA VAL A 223 12.21 16.39 -6.27
C VAL A 223 12.11 17.62 -5.37
N THR A 224 10.99 17.78 -4.69
CA THR A 224 10.66 18.97 -3.89
C THR A 224 10.79 18.79 -2.40
N MET A 225 10.50 17.60 -1.91
CA MET A 225 10.55 17.30 -0.47
C MET A 225 10.85 15.81 -0.27
N ASN A 226 11.62 15.49 0.77
CA ASN A 226 11.84 14.12 1.24
C ASN A 226 11.13 13.93 2.59
N ASN A 227 10.28 12.92 2.65
CA ASN A 227 9.52 12.54 3.84
C ASN A 227 9.90 11.10 4.24
N ASN A 228 11.12 10.91 4.71
CA ASN A 228 11.71 9.64 5.16
C ASN A 228 11.76 8.56 4.07
N ASN A 229 10.65 7.83 3.85
CA ASN A 229 10.58 6.70 2.91
C ASN A 229 9.92 7.07 1.57
N SER A 230 9.63 8.35 1.36
CA SER A 230 9.01 8.88 0.14
C SER A 230 9.56 10.26 -0.21
N VAL A 231 9.47 10.60 -1.48
CA VAL A 231 9.72 11.95 -1.98
C VAL A 231 8.49 12.45 -2.73
N PHE A 232 8.38 13.77 -2.84
CA PHE A 232 7.42 14.41 -3.71
C PHE A 232 8.15 14.92 -4.95
N VAL A 233 7.55 14.70 -6.12
CA VAL A 233 8.11 15.08 -7.41
C VAL A 233 7.09 15.91 -8.14
N GLU A 234 7.48 17.06 -8.69
CA GLU A 234 6.60 17.96 -9.43
C GLU A 234 7.15 18.34 -10.78
N ALA A 235 6.24 18.65 -11.72
CA ALA A 235 6.58 19.22 -13.02
C ALA A 235 5.52 20.25 -13.44
N TYR A 236 5.99 21.30 -14.12
CA TYR A 236 5.15 22.35 -14.68
C TYR A 236 4.51 21.93 -16.01
N ASP A 237 3.23 22.20 -16.16
CA ASP A 237 2.50 22.06 -17.43
C ASP A 237 2.11 23.43 -17.99
N PRO A 238 2.66 23.82 -19.15
CA PRO A 238 2.39 25.14 -19.73
C PRO A 238 0.97 25.31 -20.31
N GLU A 239 0.28 24.21 -20.58
CA GLU A 239 -1.08 24.28 -21.12
C GLU A 239 -2.09 24.72 -20.07
N THR A 240 -1.95 24.24 -18.86
CA THR A 240 -2.83 24.57 -17.73
C THR A 240 -2.26 25.64 -16.81
N ASP A 241 -1.01 26.09 -17.05
CA ASP A 241 -0.25 27.01 -16.20
C ASP A 241 -0.18 26.53 -14.73
N MET A 242 0.01 25.21 -14.54
CA MET A 242 0.03 24.56 -13.23
C MET A 242 1.21 23.60 -13.07
N TYR A 243 1.57 23.37 -11.82
CA TYR A 243 2.40 22.24 -11.43
C TYR A 243 1.52 21.04 -11.09
N TYR A 244 1.96 19.86 -11.51
CA TYR A 244 1.39 18.56 -11.16
C TYR A 244 2.42 17.75 -10.38
N GLY A 245 1.97 17.06 -9.35
CA GLY A 245 2.86 16.32 -8.47
C GLY A 245 2.47 14.86 -8.26
N MET A 246 3.44 14.09 -7.80
CA MET A 246 3.26 12.69 -7.42
C MET A 246 4.09 12.35 -6.18
N SER A 247 3.47 11.64 -5.24
CA SER A 247 4.19 10.97 -4.16
C SER A 247 4.90 9.74 -4.70
N VAL A 248 6.17 9.60 -4.38
CA VAL A 248 7.04 8.51 -4.84
C VAL A 248 7.58 7.79 -3.62
N TYR A 249 7.05 6.59 -3.35
CA TYR A 249 7.46 5.77 -2.22
C TYR A 249 8.63 4.87 -2.62
N TYR A 250 9.78 5.04 -1.99
CA TYR A 250 10.97 4.23 -2.23
C TYR A 250 11.21 3.18 -1.12
N GLY A 251 10.55 3.32 0.03
CA GLY A 251 10.64 2.37 1.14
C GLY A 251 12.08 2.11 1.59
N TYR A 252 12.39 0.84 1.76
CA TYR A 252 13.76 0.39 2.09
C TYR A 252 14.47 -0.24 0.90
N GLY A 253 13.90 -0.17 -0.30
CA GLY A 253 14.41 -0.85 -1.50
C GLY A 253 15.57 -0.14 -2.19
N LEU A 254 15.79 1.15 -1.93
CA LEU A 254 16.89 1.94 -2.47
C LEU A 254 17.96 2.21 -1.42
N SER A 255 19.22 2.20 -1.84
CA SER A 255 20.36 2.53 -0.99
C SER A 255 21.45 3.25 -1.78
N GLY A 256 22.37 3.93 -1.08
CA GLY A 256 23.55 4.55 -1.68
C GLY A 256 23.24 5.48 -2.85
N ALA A 257 23.78 5.18 -4.03
CA ALA A 257 23.63 6.02 -5.23
C ALA A 257 22.17 6.14 -5.70
N GLY A 258 21.34 5.12 -5.47
CA GLY A 258 19.91 5.17 -5.79
C GLY A 258 19.16 6.21 -4.96
N LEU A 259 19.44 6.31 -3.65
CA LEU A 259 18.90 7.37 -2.80
C LEU A 259 19.40 8.76 -3.19
N GLY A 260 20.67 8.87 -3.59
CA GLY A 260 21.24 10.14 -4.05
C GLY A 260 20.54 10.73 -5.28
N ILE A 261 19.89 9.90 -6.11
CA ILE A 261 19.08 10.36 -7.24
C ILE A 261 17.87 11.16 -6.73
N LEU A 262 17.25 10.73 -5.63
CA LEU A 262 16.06 11.33 -5.05
C LEU A 262 16.33 12.50 -4.10
N SER A 263 17.50 13.14 -4.20
CA SER A 263 17.82 14.36 -3.44
C SER A 263 16.95 15.53 -3.89
N VAL A 264 16.48 16.32 -2.93
CA VAL A 264 15.72 17.56 -3.20
C VAL A 264 16.53 18.47 -4.12
N GLY A 265 15.88 19.02 -5.15
CA GLY A 265 16.50 19.85 -6.18
C GLY A 265 17.11 19.09 -7.35
N ASN A 266 17.03 17.76 -7.37
CA ASN A 266 17.32 17.00 -8.57
C ASN A 266 16.08 16.94 -9.47
N GLU A 267 16.29 17.13 -10.76
CA GLU A 267 15.35 16.71 -11.77
C GLU A 267 15.59 15.23 -12.07
N VAL A 268 14.54 14.43 -12.02
CA VAL A 268 14.64 12.98 -12.07
C VAL A 268 13.67 12.40 -13.08
N ARG A 269 14.03 11.26 -13.67
CA ARG A 269 13.07 10.35 -14.30
C ARG A 269 12.74 9.25 -13.30
N ILE A 270 11.49 9.21 -12.90
CA ILE A 270 10.94 8.17 -12.04
C ILE A 270 10.40 7.04 -12.91
N VAL A 271 10.67 5.81 -12.51
CA VAL A 271 10.09 4.59 -13.09
C VAL A 271 9.60 3.72 -11.95
N GLY A 272 8.32 3.43 -11.92
CA GLY A 272 7.71 2.64 -10.85
C GLY A 272 6.27 2.26 -11.18
N THR A 273 5.60 1.62 -10.25
CA THR A 273 4.20 1.19 -10.40
C THR A 273 3.28 2.17 -9.68
N LEU A 274 2.31 2.73 -10.41
CA LEU A 274 1.25 3.55 -9.80
C LEU A 274 0.31 2.65 -9.00
N GLN A 275 -0.01 3.08 -7.79
CA GLN A 275 -0.95 2.37 -6.92
C GLN A 275 -1.71 3.32 -6.01
N TYR A 276 -2.94 2.95 -5.68
CA TYR A 276 -3.68 3.58 -4.60
C TYR A 276 -3.22 3.02 -3.26
N TYR A 277 -2.73 3.89 -2.37
CA TYR A 277 -2.32 3.54 -1.01
C TYR A 277 -3.50 3.77 -0.06
N GLU A 278 -4.19 2.71 0.29
CA GLU A 278 -5.44 2.77 1.04
C GLU A 278 -5.29 3.30 2.46
N ALA A 279 -4.21 2.93 3.16
CA ALA A 279 -3.95 3.40 4.51
C ALA A 279 -3.79 4.93 4.60
N GLY A 280 -3.32 5.55 3.52
CA GLY A 280 -3.19 7.02 3.42
C GLY A 280 -4.29 7.68 2.60
N GLY A 281 -5.17 6.93 1.96
CA GLY A 281 -6.20 7.45 1.06
C GLY A 281 -5.65 8.18 -0.17
N THR A 282 -4.40 7.85 -0.59
CA THR A 282 -3.67 8.61 -1.61
C THR A 282 -3.07 7.72 -2.69
N TRP A 283 -2.71 8.35 -3.81
CA TRP A 283 -2.00 7.70 -4.90
C TRP A 283 -0.50 7.91 -4.75
N GLN A 284 0.26 6.87 -5.03
CA GLN A 284 1.72 6.92 -5.02
C GLN A 284 2.31 6.05 -6.13
N VAL A 285 3.55 6.36 -6.51
CA VAL A 285 4.37 5.49 -7.35
C VAL A 285 5.39 4.78 -6.48
N SER A 286 5.49 3.46 -6.60
CA SER A 286 6.39 2.62 -5.81
C SER A 286 7.09 1.56 -6.67
N GLY A 287 7.86 0.66 -6.05
CA GLY A 287 8.56 -0.38 -6.79
C GLY A 287 9.74 0.14 -7.60
N LEU A 288 10.38 1.21 -7.12
CA LEU A 288 11.52 1.82 -7.76
C LEU A 288 12.72 0.87 -7.80
N THR A 289 13.48 0.93 -8.88
CA THR A 289 14.73 0.18 -9.02
C THR A 289 15.89 1.08 -9.43
N TYR A 290 17.08 0.76 -8.91
CA TYR A 290 18.34 1.31 -9.38
C TYR A 290 19.41 0.21 -9.43
N ARG A 291 19.84 -0.14 -10.63
CA ARG A 291 20.89 -1.13 -10.88
C ARG A 291 22.18 -0.41 -11.25
N MET A 292 23.05 -0.20 -10.27
CA MET A 292 24.32 0.52 -10.47
C MET A 292 25.20 -0.08 -11.57
N MET A 293 25.18 -1.42 -11.73
CA MET A 293 25.94 -2.10 -12.79
C MET A 293 25.33 -1.98 -14.19
N LYS A 294 24.11 -1.44 -14.28
CA LYS A 294 23.38 -1.19 -15.52
C LYS A 294 22.75 0.20 -15.49
N PRO A 295 23.52 1.28 -15.42
CA PRO A 295 23.00 2.63 -15.19
C PRO A 295 22.05 3.13 -16.30
N LYS A 296 22.18 2.57 -17.51
CA LYS A 296 21.31 2.90 -18.66
C LYS A 296 20.10 1.97 -18.80
N ASP A 297 19.83 1.10 -17.80
CA ASP A 297 18.63 0.26 -17.81
C ASP A 297 17.38 1.16 -17.80
N PRO A 298 16.47 1.04 -18.79
CA PRO A 298 15.26 1.89 -18.86
C PRO A 298 14.32 1.69 -17.66
N GLY A 299 14.46 0.58 -16.92
CA GLY A 299 13.73 0.33 -15.67
C GLY A 299 14.31 1.04 -14.45
N ASN A 300 15.46 1.70 -14.55
CA ASN A 300 16.04 2.46 -13.45
C ASN A 300 15.42 3.84 -13.32
N ILE A 301 15.36 4.33 -12.07
CA ILE A 301 15.26 5.77 -11.84
C ILE A 301 16.56 6.45 -12.28
N GLN A 302 16.48 7.69 -12.75
CA GLN A 302 17.63 8.43 -13.29
C GLN A 302 17.63 9.86 -12.77
N LYS A 303 18.82 10.40 -12.46
CA LYS A 303 19.02 11.83 -12.28
C LYS A 303 19.27 12.46 -13.66
N LEU A 304 18.45 13.43 -14.03
CA LEU A 304 18.55 14.15 -15.31
C LEU A 304 19.42 15.40 -15.16
N SER A 305 19.17 16.18 -14.11
CA SER A 305 19.94 17.38 -13.78
C SER A 305 19.85 17.66 -12.28
N GLU A 306 20.53 18.71 -11.79
CA GLU A 306 20.55 19.12 -10.37
C GLU A 306 20.54 20.64 -10.24
N GLY A 307 20.34 21.13 -9.02
CA GLY A 307 20.36 22.57 -8.73
C GLY A 307 19.01 23.27 -8.94
N HIS A 308 17.93 22.51 -9.09
CA HIS A 308 16.59 23.07 -9.15
C HIS A 308 16.07 23.42 -7.75
N SER A 309 15.08 24.31 -7.71
CA SER A 309 14.34 24.64 -6.50
C SER A 309 12.89 24.17 -6.63
N PRO A 310 12.23 23.75 -5.52
CA PRO A 310 10.80 23.61 -5.49
C PRO A 310 10.10 24.89 -5.93
N ALA A 311 9.00 24.78 -6.67
CA ALA A 311 8.31 25.92 -7.26
C ALA A 311 7.69 26.84 -6.20
N TYR A 312 7.24 26.27 -5.09
CA TYR A 312 6.50 26.97 -4.03
C TYR A 312 5.49 27.97 -4.61
N VAL A 313 4.57 27.45 -5.41
CA VAL A 313 3.55 28.27 -6.07
C VAL A 313 2.75 29.06 -5.04
N LEU A 314 2.83 30.39 -5.10
CA LEU A 314 2.02 31.25 -4.23
C LEU A 314 0.55 31.09 -4.57
N THR A 315 -0.21 30.52 -3.66
CA THR A 315 -1.63 30.21 -3.83
C THR A 315 -2.44 30.85 -2.73
N SER A 316 -3.55 31.53 -3.09
CA SER A 316 -4.46 32.06 -2.08
C SER A 316 -5.25 30.93 -1.39
N PRO A 317 -5.57 31.09 -0.08
CA PRO A 317 -6.39 30.14 0.65
C PRO A 317 -7.72 29.82 -0.03
N ALA A 318 -8.40 30.84 -0.59
CA ALA A 318 -9.67 30.67 -1.28
C ALA A 318 -9.54 29.83 -2.57
N VAL A 319 -8.45 30.02 -3.34
CA VAL A 319 -8.17 29.21 -4.54
C VAL A 319 -7.86 27.76 -4.14
N PHE A 320 -7.07 27.55 -3.09
CA PHE A 320 -6.79 26.21 -2.60
C PHE A 320 -8.06 25.45 -2.18
N ALA A 321 -8.92 26.10 -1.40
CA ALA A 321 -10.11 25.46 -0.85
C ALA A 321 -11.23 25.26 -1.89
N ASN A 322 -11.45 26.23 -2.79
CA ASN A 322 -12.63 26.28 -3.65
C ASN A 322 -12.32 26.39 -5.14
N GLY A 323 -11.07 26.60 -5.51
CA GLY A 323 -10.64 26.75 -6.91
C GLY A 323 -11.01 25.53 -7.76
N LYS A 324 -11.34 25.80 -9.03
CA LYS A 324 -11.64 24.80 -10.04
C LYS A 324 -10.71 24.99 -11.23
N VAL A 325 -10.25 23.89 -11.80
CA VAL A 325 -9.38 23.86 -12.97
C VAL A 325 -10.02 22.98 -14.03
N THR A 326 -10.13 23.51 -15.24
CA THR A 326 -10.60 22.76 -16.40
C THR A 326 -9.40 22.17 -17.12
N VAL A 327 -9.36 20.85 -17.26
CA VAL A 327 -8.33 20.13 -18.03
C VAL A 327 -8.98 19.60 -19.30
N LYS A 328 -8.39 19.91 -20.44
CA LYS A 328 -8.82 19.41 -21.74
C LYS A 328 -8.24 18.01 -21.94
N GLY A 329 -9.10 17.03 -22.15
CA GLY A 329 -8.75 15.70 -22.65
C GLY A 329 -8.95 15.62 -24.17
N GLU A 330 -8.64 14.46 -24.76
CA GLU A 330 -8.78 14.26 -26.21
C GLU A 330 -10.23 14.37 -26.69
N GLU A 331 -11.20 13.88 -25.91
CA GLU A 331 -12.61 13.82 -26.30
C GLU A 331 -13.54 14.72 -25.46
N SER A 332 -13.07 15.19 -24.29
CA SER A 332 -13.89 15.95 -23.36
C SER A 332 -13.06 16.84 -22.44
N GLU A 333 -13.72 17.84 -21.84
CA GLU A 333 -13.15 18.64 -20.76
C GLU A 333 -13.61 18.08 -19.40
N SER A 334 -12.71 18.03 -18.43
CA SER A 334 -13.00 17.64 -17.05
C SER A 334 -12.69 18.77 -16.09
N ILE A 335 -13.51 18.94 -15.08
CA ILE A 335 -13.34 19.97 -14.04
C ILE A 335 -12.90 19.29 -12.73
N TYR A 336 -11.77 19.71 -12.22
CA TYR A 336 -11.18 19.23 -10.97
C TYR A 336 -11.16 20.33 -9.92
N SER A 337 -11.06 19.96 -8.62
CA SER A 337 -10.65 20.92 -7.61
C SER A 337 -9.16 21.27 -7.77
N TYR A 338 -8.80 22.53 -7.44
CA TYR A 338 -7.41 22.96 -7.50
C TYR A 338 -6.52 22.08 -6.61
N ALA A 339 -6.93 21.85 -5.34
CA ALA A 339 -6.15 21.05 -4.39
C ALA A 339 -5.95 19.59 -4.85
N GLU A 340 -6.94 19.00 -5.53
CA GLU A 340 -6.84 17.65 -6.09
C GLU A 340 -5.77 17.57 -7.18
N LEU A 341 -5.73 18.52 -8.10
CA LEU A 341 -4.70 18.55 -9.16
C LEU A 341 -3.32 18.93 -8.64
N ALA A 342 -3.26 19.86 -7.66
CA ALA A 342 -2.04 20.31 -7.02
C ALA A 342 -1.48 19.31 -5.98
N MET A 343 -2.12 18.16 -5.78
CA MET A 343 -1.62 17.12 -4.87
C MET A 343 -0.15 16.79 -5.11
N SER A 344 0.63 16.73 -4.03
CA SER A 344 2.06 16.43 -4.06
C SER A 344 2.95 17.52 -4.71
N THR A 345 2.41 18.70 -5.04
CA THR A 345 3.20 19.86 -5.49
C THR A 345 3.63 20.74 -4.33
N SER A 346 4.70 21.49 -4.52
CA SER A 346 5.18 22.49 -3.57
C SER A 346 4.33 23.78 -3.66
N ILE A 347 3.92 24.29 -2.50
CA ILE A 347 3.00 25.43 -2.39
C ILE A 347 3.52 26.44 -1.35
N GLU A 348 3.30 27.73 -1.60
CA GLU A 348 3.45 28.81 -0.62
C GLU A 348 2.06 29.41 -0.33
N MET A 349 1.74 29.61 0.94
CA MET A 349 0.52 30.28 1.37
C MET A 349 0.81 31.26 2.46
N LYS A 350 0.17 32.44 2.40
CA LYS A 350 0.45 33.56 3.30
C LYS A 350 -0.78 33.96 4.12
N ASP A 351 -0.50 34.73 5.16
CA ASP A 351 -1.53 35.36 6.00
C ASP A 351 -2.55 34.36 6.59
N LEU A 352 -2.05 33.23 7.07
CA LEU A 352 -2.86 32.21 7.72
C LEU A 352 -2.98 32.49 9.22
N LYS A 353 -4.19 32.78 9.72
CA LYS A 353 -4.44 32.98 11.14
C LYS A 353 -4.67 31.65 11.84
N VAL A 354 -3.73 31.21 12.68
CA VAL A 354 -3.86 29.99 13.46
C VAL A 354 -4.93 30.14 14.53
N LYS A 355 -5.98 29.33 14.47
CA LYS A 355 -7.12 29.34 15.41
C LYS A 355 -7.07 28.19 16.40
N HIS A 356 -6.57 27.05 15.98
CA HIS A 356 -6.43 25.86 16.81
C HIS A 356 -5.16 25.12 16.46
N VAL A 357 -4.54 24.50 17.46
CA VAL A 357 -3.39 23.59 17.31
C VAL A 357 -3.77 22.28 17.97
N TYR A 358 -3.58 21.18 17.26
CA TYR A 358 -3.68 19.84 17.77
C TYR A 358 -2.31 19.19 17.68
N THR A 359 -1.78 18.73 18.80
CA THR A 359 -0.52 17.97 18.84
C THR A 359 -0.83 16.48 18.93
N THR A 360 -0.19 15.69 18.10
CA THR A 360 -0.28 14.22 18.17
C THR A 360 0.38 13.77 19.48
N ASP A 361 -0.37 13.10 20.33
CA ASP A 361 0.08 12.52 21.60
C ASP A 361 -0.08 11.00 21.48
N ASN A 362 0.96 10.35 20.95
CA ASN A 362 1.00 8.90 20.79
C ASN A 362 2.46 8.45 20.72
N GLU A 363 3.01 8.04 21.87
CA GLU A 363 4.42 7.62 22.03
C GLU A 363 4.83 6.48 21.08
N ASP A 364 3.88 5.65 20.60
CA ASP A 364 4.14 4.58 19.64
C ASP A 364 4.18 5.06 18.17
N SER A 365 3.91 6.33 17.92
CA SER A 365 3.88 6.92 16.58
C SER A 365 5.14 7.71 16.28
N SER A 366 5.71 7.49 15.09
CA SER A 366 6.76 8.38 14.56
C SER A 366 6.29 9.84 14.34
N SER A 367 5.01 10.10 14.51
CA SER A 367 4.39 11.44 14.44
C SER A 367 4.08 12.02 15.82
N ASP A 368 4.51 11.37 16.91
CA ASP A 368 4.35 11.91 18.26
C ASP A 368 5.01 13.29 18.37
N GLY A 369 4.27 14.29 18.88
CA GLY A 369 4.70 15.70 18.90
C GLY A 369 4.51 16.47 17.58
N ALA A 370 4.07 15.85 16.49
CA ALA A 370 3.72 16.55 15.25
C ALA A 370 2.37 17.29 15.41
N MET A 371 2.22 18.47 14.79
CA MET A 371 1.07 19.34 15.01
C MET A 371 0.19 19.43 13.75
N THR A 372 -1.12 19.62 13.98
CA THR A 372 -2.07 20.06 12.95
C THR A 372 -2.57 21.45 13.33
N LEU A 373 -2.21 22.45 12.53
CA LEU A 373 -2.65 23.84 12.71
C LEU A 373 -3.91 24.05 11.90
N THR A 374 -5.01 24.40 12.56
CA THR A 374 -6.23 24.84 11.88
C THR A 374 -6.15 26.35 11.70
N CYS A 375 -6.04 26.80 10.47
CA CYS A 375 -5.86 28.19 10.10
C CYS A 375 -7.10 28.75 9.39
N GLU A 376 -7.39 30.01 9.58
CA GLU A 376 -8.40 30.78 8.85
C GLU A 376 -7.75 31.88 8.04
N SER A 377 -8.13 32.00 6.78
CA SER A 377 -7.76 33.12 5.90
C SER A 377 -8.76 33.20 4.75
N GLU A 378 -9.05 34.42 4.25
CA GLU A 378 -9.98 34.67 3.12
C GLU A 378 -11.35 33.99 3.27
N GLY A 379 -11.83 33.77 4.51
CA GLY A 379 -13.11 33.12 4.78
C GLY A 379 -13.14 31.62 4.62
N VAL A 380 -11.98 30.96 4.48
CA VAL A 380 -11.84 29.51 4.39
C VAL A 380 -10.93 28.97 5.50
N THR A 381 -11.08 27.67 5.77
CA THR A 381 -10.21 26.93 6.70
C THR A 381 -9.13 26.18 5.93
N ILE A 382 -7.88 26.34 6.37
CA ILE A 382 -6.70 25.64 5.84
C ILE A 382 -6.07 24.81 6.96
N LEU A 383 -5.78 23.55 6.68
CA LEU A 383 -5.02 22.71 7.59
C LEU A 383 -3.54 22.68 7.20
N VAL A 384 -2.68 22.89 8.19
CA VAL A 384 -1.24 22.76 8.04
C VAL A 384 -0.76 21.64 8.95
N ARG A 385 -0.30 20.54 8.37
CA ARG A 385 0.27 19.42 9.11
C ARG A 385 1.78 19.54 9.17
N THR A 386 2.33 19.57 10.38
CA THR A 386 3.79 19.61 10.57
C THR A 386 4.36 18.21 10.86
N ALA A 387 5.65 18.03 10.62
CA ALA A 387 6.42 17.02 11.35
C ALA A 387 6.64 17.48 12.80
N VAL A 388 7.40 16.70 13.58
CA VAL A 388 7.96 17.16 14.85
C VAL A 388 8.96 18.26 14.53
N LEU A 389 8.67 19.49 14.97
CA LEU A 389 9.48 20.68 14.64
C LEU A 389 10.48 20.98 15.74
N MET A 390 11.68 21.35 15.33
CA MET A 390 12.72 21.88 16.20
C MET A 390 13.07 23.31 15.78
N ASP A 391 13.35 24.16 16.76
CA ASP A 391 13.90 25.48 16.52
C ASP A 391 15.40 25.43 16.16
N ASP A 392 16.01 26.58 15.86
CA ASP A 392 17.45 26.68 15.52
C ASP A 392 18.39 26.28 16.68
N ALA A 393 17.88 26.23 17.91
CA ALA A 393 18.60 25.78 19.10
C ALA A 393 18.43 24.26 19.35
N GLY A 394 17.63 23.56 18.51
CA GLY A 394 17.33 22.15 18.65
C GLY A 394 16.28 21.86 19.76
N LYS A 395 15.53 22.87 20.19
CA LYS A 395 14.44 22.71 21.16
C LYS A 395 13.14 22.38 20.41
N LEU A 396 12.35 21.49 21.00
CA LEU A 396 11.01 21.14 20.49
C LEU A 396 10.12 22.38 20.43
N VAL A 397 9.52 22.61 19.28
CA VAL A 397 8.51 23.66 19.04
C VAL A 397 7.15 23.13 19.49
N THR A 398 6.45 23.89 20.32
CA THR A 398 5.16 23.53 20.89
C THR A 398 4.02 24.43 20.37
N GLU A 399 2.79 24.14 20.74
CA GLU A 399 1.57 24.86 20.36
C GLU A 399 1.65 26.37 20.60
N ASP A 400 2.31 26.80 21.68
CA ASP A 400 2.45 28.21 22.08
C ASP A 400 3.15 29.06 21.02
N ALA A 401 3.98 28.43 20.16
CA ALA A 401 4.64 29.12 19.08
C ALA A 401 3.65 29.60 18.01
N PHE A 402 2.54 28.91 17.84
CA PHE A 402 1.62 29.12 16.73
C PHE A 402 0.24 29.65 17.13
N TYR A 403 -0.28 29.24 18.28
CA TYR A 403 -1.65 29.58 18.66
C TYR A 403 -1.90 31.09 18.65
N GLY A 404 -2.93 31.51 17.90
CA GLY A 404 -3.30 32.91 17.76
C GLY A 404 -2.36 33.76 16.90
N LYS A 405 -1.33 33.20 16.28
CA LYS A 405 -0.38 33.91 15.39
C LYS A 405 -0.87 33.93 13.94
N MET A 406 -0.31 34.85 13.16
CA MET A 406 -0.36 34.84 11.70
C MET A 406 0.90 34.14 11.19
N ILE A 407 0.75 33.26 10.23
CA ILE A 407 1.89 32.51 9.64
C ILE A 407 1.83 32.52 8.12
N ASP A 408 3.01 32.48 7.49
CA ASP A 408 3.17 32.07 6.10
C ASP A 408 3.82 30.70 6.10
N VAL A 409 3.40 29.84 5.16
CA VAL A 409 3.91 28.47 5.09
C VAL A 409 4.38 28.12 3.69
N ARG A 410 5.45 27.34 3.60
CA ARG A 410 5.91 26.63 2.42
C ARG A 410 5.86 25.14 2.70
N GLY A 411 5.17 24.39 1.87
CA GLY A 411 5.00 22.96 2.09
C GLY A 411 4.65 22.22 0.81
N VAL A 412 4.15 21.03 0.96
CA VAL A 412 3.63 20.20 -0.13
C VAL A 412 2.16 19.94 0.12
N VAL A 413 1.35 20.00 -0.94
CA VAL A 413 -0.06 19.61 -0.87
C VAL A 413 -0.15 18.13 -0.57
N ASP A 414 -0.81 17.80 0.53
CA ASP A 414 -1.00 16.46 1.07
C ASP A 414 -2.49 16.19 1.32
N PHE A 415 -2.85 14.94 1.52
CA PHE A 415 -4.22 14.52 1.76
C PHE A 415 -4.25 13.54 2.93
N TYR A 416 -5.14 13.78 3.87
CA TYR A 416 -5.32 12.91 5.02
C TYR A 416 -6.77 12.97 5.49
N ASP A 417 -7.35 11.82 5.76
CA ASP A 417 -8.71 11.67 6.29
C ASP A 417 -9.78 12.47 5.53
N GLY A 418 -9.72 12.39 4.19
CA GLY A 418 -10.69 13.08 3.32
C GLY A 418 -10.42 14.57 3.09
N ILE A 419 -9.35 15.15 3.66
CA ILE A 419 -9.08 16.60 3.63
C ILE A 419 -7.71 16.87 2.99
N HIS A 420 -7.68 17.86 2.07
CA HIS A 420 -6.42 18.40 1.56
C HIS A 420 -5.80 19.34 2.60
N GLN A 421 -4.52 19.21 2.83
CA GLN A 421 -3.74 19.97 3.80
C GLN A 421 -2.39 20.37 3.21
N ILE A 422 -1.67 21.27 3.89
CA ILE A 422 -0.28 21.60 3.56
C ILE A 422 0.63 20.89 4.54
N LYS A 423 1.52 20.03 4.05
CA LYS A 423 2.51 19.33 4.85
C LYS A 423 3.80 20.12 4.92
N VAL A 424 4.27 20.38 6.14
CA VAL A 424 5.50 21.13 6.43
C VAL A 424 6.42 20.27 7.31
N LEU A 425 7.68 20.11 6.91
CA LEU A 425 8.63 19.24 7.62
C LEU A 425 9.65 19.97 8.49
N THR A 426 9.83 21.26 8.30
CA THR A 426 10.84 22.03 9.05
C THR A 426 10.31 23.40 9.45
N MET A 427 10.78 23.91 10.60
CA MET A 427 10.44 25.26 11.07
C MET A 427 10.86 26.37 10.09
N LYS A 428 11.90 26.15 9.29
CA LYS A 428 12.40 27.11 8.27
C LYS A 428 11.35 27.43 7.18
N ASN A 429 10.38 26.57 7.02
CA ASN A 429 9.31 26.71 6.06
C ASN A 429 8.05 27.37 6.64
N ILE A 430 8.11 27.85 7.88
CA ILE A 430 7.05 28.60 8.55
C ILE A 430 7.61 29.95 9.00
N ASN A 431 7.01 31.03 8.50
CA ASN A 431 7.31 32.39 8.96
C ASN A 431 6.17 32.83 9.89
N ILE A 432 6.52 33.17 11.12
CA ILE A 432 5.54 33.66 12.12
C ILE A 432 5.61 35.15 12.13
N HIS A 433 4.48 35.83 11.91
CA HIS A 433 4.36 37.27 12.00
C HIS A 433 4.30 37.70 13.47
N GLU A 434 4.97 38.79 13.80
CA GLU A 434 4.98 39.40 15.14
C GLU A 434 3.61 39.95 15.57
#